data_b754b4d6fd79e44600c7f3d2c96ca287
#
_entry.id   b754b4d6fd79e44600c7f3d2c96ca287
#
_cell.length_a   1.000
_cell.length_b   1.000
_cell.length_c   1.000
_cell.angle_alpha   90.00
_cell.angle_beta   90.00
_cell.angle_gamma   90.00
#
_symmetry.space_group_name_H-M   'P 1'
#
loop_
_entity.id
_entity.type
_entity.pdbx_description
1 polymer ?
#
loop_
_entity_poly.entity_id
_entity_poly.type
_entity_poly.pdbx_seq_one_letter_code
_entity_poly.pdbx_strand_id
1 'polypeptide(L)'
;MRVSKEWLNDFIEIKTDINELSEKITRGGIEVDDIIDYTADIKKLVVGYVEEVSQHPNADKLNICRVNTGEEVKQIVCGAENVKADTYVIVCQVGGRLPGGIKIKKAKLRGEVSEGMICSLDEIGVPSEYVPKEFQDGIFIFQDEQEPGADALPAVYLDDQVMEFDLTPNRKDALSMIGAAYETKALFGGEVKQPDVDFVEVDDAVDVSVVNEDSEAVPYYSLRVVKDVEIGPAPI
;
A
#
# COMPACT_ATOMS: atom_id res chain seq x y z
N MET A 1 -1.78 13.06 13.98
CA MET A 1 -2.09 11.61 13.78
C MET A 1 -2.48 11.41 12.33
N ARG A 2 -1.96 10.37 11.66
CA ARG A 2 -2.33 10.08 10.27
C ARG A 2 -3.59 9.23 10.21
N VAL A 3 -4.54 9.65 9.37
CA VAL A 3 -5.84 8.98 9.17
C VAL A 3 -6.00 8.68 7.68
N SER A 4 -5.84 7.43 7.33
CA SER A 4 -6.08 6.89 6.00
C SER A 4 -7.58 6.95 5.69
N LYS A 5 -7.95 7.43 4.53
CA LYS A 5 -9.35 7.49 4.08
C LYS A 5 -9.90 6.10 3.82
N GLU A 6 -9.10 5.23 3.18
CA GLU A 6 -9.49 3.85 2.90
C GLU A 6 -9.71 3.07 4.21
N TRP A 7 -8.76 3.16 5.15
CA TRP A 7 -8.93 2.51 6.45
C TRP A 7 -10.10 3.09 7.27
N LEU A 8 -10.31 4.40 7.19
CA LEU A 8 -11.48 5.02 7.84
C LEU A 8 -12.79 4.51 7.25
N ASN A 9 -12.81 4.23 5.95
CA ASN A 9 -13.98 3.71 5.24
C ASN A 9 -14.38 2.28 5.68
N ASP A 10 -13.47 1.51 6.26
CA ASP A 10 -13.80 0.21 6.89
C ASP A 10 -14.74 0.39 8.09
N PHE A 11 -14.60 1.50 8.82
CA PHE A 11 -15.38 1.79 10.00
C PHE A 11 -16.64 2.61 9.71
N ILE A 12 -16.60 3.51 8.71
CA ILE A 12 -17.73 4.36 8.35
C ILE A 12 -17.71 4.68 6.86
N GLU A 13 -18.84 4.46 6.18
CA GLU A 13 -18.97 4.74 4.74
C GLU A 13 -18.77 6.23 4.44
N ILE A 14 -17.73 6.56 3.67
CA ILE A 14 -17.36 7.92 3.29
C ILE A 14 -17.84 8.18 1.86
N LYS A 15 -18.83 9.06 1.69
CA LYS A 15 -19.45 9.41 0.39
C LYS A 15 -18.93 10.71 -0.21
N THR A 16 -18.00 11.36 0.47
CA THR A 16 -17.46 12.66 0.07
C THR A 16 -16.00 12.56 -0.36
N ASP A 17 -15.51 13.56 -1.07
CA ASP A 17 -14.08 13.65 -1.35
C ASP A 17 -13.29 14.05 -0.10
N ILE A 18 -11.96 13.86 -0.18
CA ILE A 18 -11.08 14.09 0.95
C ILE A 18 -11.03 15.56 1.39
N ASN A 19 -11.23 16.51 0.47
CA ASN A 19 -11.17 17.94 0.79
C ASN A 19 -12.41 18.35 1.58
N GLU A 20 -13.60 17.91 1.18
CA GLU A 20 -14.83 18.17 1.93
C GLU A 20 -14.79 17.49 3.31
N LEU A 21 -14.25 16.26 3.37
CA LEU A 21 -14.05 15.53 4.63
C LEU A 21 -13.13 16.31 5.57
N SER A 22 -11.96 16.72 5.10
CA SER A 22 -10.97 17.52 5.82
C SER A 22 -11.54 18.86 6.32
N GLU A 23 -12.23 19.59 5.45
CA GLU A 23 -12.82 20.89 5.80
C GLU A 23 -13.85 20.74 6.92
N LYS A 24 -14.74 19.75 6.85
CA LYS A 24 -15.75 19.53 7.89
C LYS A 24 -15.15 19.06 9.22
N ILE A 25 -14.15 18.17 9.17
CA ILE A 25 -13.44 17.72 10.37
C ILE A 25 -12.76 18.91 11.05
N THR A 26 -12.07 19.76 10.28
CA THR A 26 -11.43 20.98 10.82
C THR A 26 -12.46 21.91 11.45
N ARG A 27 -13.57 22.15 10.79
CA ARG A 27 -14.67 22.97 11.35
C ARG A 27 -15.35 22.33 12.55
N GLY A 28 -15.30 21.01 12.67
CA GLY A 28 -15.78 20.23 13.80
C GLY A 28 -14.89 20.29 15.03
N GLY A 29 -13.66 20.79 14.90
CA GLY A 29 -12.72 21.02 16.00
C GLY A 29 -11.53 20.07 16.07
N ILE A 30 -11.23 19.35 14.99
CA ILE A 30 -9.96 18.63 14.78
C ILE A 30 -9.28 19.26 13.58
N GLU A 31 -8.18 19.94 13.79
CA GLU A 31 -7.41 20.54 12.70
C GLU A 31 -6.80 19.46 11.81
N VAL A 32 -6.97 19.61 10.50
CA VAL A 32 -6.29 18.78 9.48
C VAL A 32 -5.19 19.62 8.88
N ASP A 33 -3.95 19.31 9.26
CA ASP A 33 -2.77 20.08 8.85
C ASP A 33 -2.42 19.87 7.38
N ASP A 34 -2.55 18.61 6.90
CA ASP A 34 -2.16 18.24 5.55
C ASP A 34 -3.01 17.08 5.02
N ILE A 35 -3.05 16.98 3.70
CA ILE A 35 -3.62 15.86 2.97
C ILE A 35 -2.52 15.27 2.08
N ILE A 36 -2.07 14.07 2.42
CA ILE A 36 -1.08 13.34 1.66
C ILE A 36 -1.81 12.50 0.62
N ASP A 37 -1.60 12.79 -0.65
CA ASP A 37 -2.11 12.01 -1.79
C ASP A 37 -0.92 11.33 -2.48
N TYR A 38 -0.78 10.04 -2.26
CA TYR A 38 0.30 9.25 -2.85
C TYR A 38 0.16 9.06 -4.36
N THR A 39 -1.01 9.35 -4.92
CA THR A 39 -1.29 9.18 -6.35
C THR A 39 -1.10 10.44 -7.19
N ALA A 40 -0.98 11.61 -6.55
CA ALA A 40 -1.07 12.94 -7.21
C ALA A 40 -0.14 13.10 -8.42
N ASP A 41 1.06 12.54 -8.35
CA ASP A 41 2.08 12.63 -9.39
C ASP A 41 2.19 11.39 -10.28
N ILE A 42 1.42 10.34 -10.00
CA ILE A 42 1.50 9.05 -10.71
C ILE A 42 0.43 8.97 -11.80
N LYS A 43 0.84 8.55 -13.00
CA LYS A 43 -0.10 8.34 -14.11
C LYS A 43 0.32 7.16 -14.97
N LYS A 44 -0.67 6.37 -15.42
CA LYS A 44 -0.49 5.22 -16.32
C LYS A 44 0.44 4.16 -15.73
N LEU A 45 0.23 3.86 -14.46
CA LEU A 45 0.86 2.75 -13.78
C LEU A 45 -0.08 1.55 -13.87
N VAL A 46 0.37 0.48 -14.48
CA VAL A 46 -0.44 -0.73 -14.70
C VAL A 46 0.28 -1.97 -14.25
N VAL A 47 -0.46 -3.01 -13.98
CA VAL A 47 0.09 -4.36 -13.84
C VAL A 47 0.53 -4.87 -15.20
N GLY A 48 1.75 -5.42 -15.28
CA GLY A 48 2.29 -6.09 -16.45
C GLY A 48 2.61 -7.56 -16.14
N TYR A 49 2.34 -8.45 -17.09
CA TYR A 49 2.79 -9.83 -17.01
C TYR A 49 4.00 -10.03 -17.93
N VAL A 50 5.12 -10.47 -17.36
CA VAL A 50 6.37 -10.71 -18.10
C VAL A 50 6.29 -12.07 -18.78
N GLU A 51 6.06 -12.08 -20.10
CA GLU A 51 5.95 -13.32 -20.89
C GLU A 51 7.32 -13.92 -21.20
N GLU A 52 8.31 -13.05 -21.49
CA GLU A 52 9.63 -13.50 -21.91
C GLU A 52 10.71 -12.50 -21.43
N VAL A 53 11.85 -13.04 -21.05
CA VAL A 53 13.07 -12.26 -20.73
C VAL A 53 14.22 -12.82 -21.54
N SER A 54 14.91 -11.95 -22.27
CA SER A 54 16.11 -12.28 -23.03
C SER A 54 17.24 -11.31 -22.73
N GLN A 55 18.49 -11.78 -22.84
CA GLN A 55 19.67 -10.95 -22.64
C GLN A 55 19.74 -9.86 -23.71
N HIS A 56 20.07 -8.64 -23.31
CA HIS A 56 20.24 -7.52 -24.22
C HIS A 56 21.51 -7.73 -25.11
N PRO A 57 21.43 -7.61 -26.47
CA PRO A 57 22.52 -7.96 -27.36
C PRO A 57 23.77 -7.08 -27.20
N ASN A 58 23.63 -5.86 -26.69
CA ASN A 58 24.70 -4.87 -26.62
C ASN A 58 24.94 -4.36 -25.17
N ALA A 59 24.46 -5.07 -24.16
CA ALA A 59 24.63 -4.64 -22.75
C ALA A 59 24.46 -5.80 -21.77
N ASP A 60 25.52 -6.19 -21.11
CA ASP A 60 25.54 -7.35 -20.19
C ASP A 60 24.63 -7.21 -18.96
N LYS A 61 24.32 -5.97 -18.56
CA LYS A 61 23.48 -5.70 -17.38
C LYS A 61 22.03 -5.35 -17.73
N LEU A 62 21.63 -5.51 -18.98
CA LEU A 62 20.26 -5.22 -19.39
C LEU A 62 19.59 -6.46 -19.95
N ASN A 63 18.29 -6.53 -19.73
CA ASN A 63 17.40 -7.54 -20.29
C ASN A 63 16.36 -6.89 -21.18
N ILE A 64 15.93 -7.59 -22.21
CA ILE A 64 14.77 -7.25 -23.03
C ILE A 64 13.61 -8.11 -22.54
N CYS A 65 12.56 -7.46 -22.09
CA CYS A 65 11.37 -8.10 -21.56
C CYS A 65 10.20 -7.91 -22.53
N ARG A 66 9.44 -8.97 -22.79
CA ARG A 66 8.13 -8.91 -23.42
C ARG A 66 7.07 -8.90 -22.32
N VAL A 67 6.35 -7.80 -22.21
CA VAL A 67 5.44 -7.56 -21.09
C VAL A 67 4.05 -7.30 -21.63
N ASN A 68 3.12 -8.18 -21.29
CA ASN A 68 1.70 -7.99 -21.54
C ASN A 68 1.15 -6.94 -20.56
N THR A 69 0.60 -5.85 -21.08
CA THR A 69 0.01 -4.74 -20.32
C THR A 69 -1.51 -4.65 -20.51
N GLY A 70 -2.15 -5.79 -20.81
CA GLY A 70 -3.60 -5.94 -21.00
C GLY A 70 -4.01 -5.77 -22.46
N GLU A 71 -3.80 -4.62 -23.04
CA GLU A 71 -4.19 -4.32 -24.43
C GLU A 71 -3.18 -4.84 -25.44
N GLU A 72 -1.90 -4.80 -25.12
CA GLU A 72 -0.80 -5.18 -26.02
C GLU A 72 0.44 -5.69 -25.25
N VAL A 73 1.26 -6.46 -25.95
CA VAL A 73 2.56 -6.90 -25.44
C VAL A 73 3.62 -5.89 -25.86
N LYS A 74 4.31 -5.30 -24.89
CA LYS A 74 5.32 -4.27 -25.07
C LYS A 74 6.72 -4.81 -24.88
N GLN A 75 7.67 -4.29 -25.65
CA GLN A 75 9.09 -4.50 -25.40
C GLN A 75 9.56 -3.47 -24.38
N ILE A 76 10.09 -3.92 -23.25
CA ILE A 76 10.65 -3.06 -22.21
C ILE A 76 12.05 -3.52 -21.89
N VAL A 77 13.01 -2.60 -21.88
CA VAL A 77 14.38 -2.89 -21.46
C VAL A 77 14.49 -2.64 -19.97
N CYS A 78 14.93 -3.64 -19.21
CA CYS A 78 15.04 -3.62 -17.76
C CYS A 78 16.47 -3.93 -17.32
N GLY A 79 16.95 -3.18 -16.32
CA GLY A 79 18.29 -3.37 -15.73
C GLY A 79 18.27 -4.10 -14.39
N ALA A 80 17.10 -4.48 -13.89
CA ALA A 80 16.99 -5.18 -12.62
C ALA A 80 17.44 -6.65 -12.75
N GLU A 81 18.21 -7.12 -11.78
CA GLU A 81 18.73 -8.50 -11.77
C GLU A 81 17.63 -9.53 -11.45
N ASN A 82 16.57 -9.08 -10.72
CA ASN A 82 15.48 -9.95 -10.32
C ASN A 82 14.37 -10.10 -11.36
N VAL A 83 14.45 -9.46 -12.53
CA VAL A 83 13.43 -9.62 -13.58
C VAL A 83 13.46 -11.04 -14.16
N LYS A 84 12.30 -11.68 -14.25
CA LYS A 84 12.15 -13.04 -14.79
C LYS A 84 10.81 -13.21 -15.49
N ALA A 85 10.73 -14.19 -16.39
CA ALA A 85 9.49 -14.58 -17.06
C ALA A 85 8.49 -15.19 -16.04
N ASP A 86 7.24 -15.24 -16.45
CA ASP A 86 6.12 -15.77 -15.67
C ASP A 86 5.91 -15.05 -14.32
N THR A 87 6.08 -13.71 -14.31
CA THR A 87 5.86 -12.88 -13.14
C THR A 87 5.02 -11.66 -13.46
N TYR A 88 4.28 -11.20 -12.45
CA TYR A 88 3.53 -9.93 -12.49
C TYR A 88 4.38 -8.82 -11.90
N VAL A 89 4.42 -7.68 -12.58
CA VAL A 89 5.27 -6.54 -12.24
C VAL A 89 4.50 -5.23 -12.38
N ILE A 90 5.04 -4.15 -11.82
CA ILE A 90 4.51 -2.81 -12.01
C ILE A 90 5.13 -2.18 -13.27
N VAL A 91 4.30 -1.67 -14.16
CA VAL A 91 4.75 -1.02 -15.41
C VAL A 91 4.22 0.41 -15.50
N CYS A 92 5.13 1.37 -15.62
CA CYS A 92 4.76 2.70 -16.04
C CYS A 92 4.80 2.78 -17.59
N GLN A 93 3.65 3.01 -18.18
CA GLN A 93 3.50 3.05 -19.65
C GLN A 93 4.03 4.36 -20.24
N VAL A 94 4.26 4.36 -21.56
CA VAL A 94 4.65 5.59 -22.30
C VAL A 94 3.59 6.70 -22.12
N GLY A 95 4.06 7.90 -21.79
CA GLY A 95 3.23 9.04 -21.42
C GLY A 95 2.81 9.05 -19.95
N GLY A 96 3.23 8.03 -19.19
CA GLY A 96 3.06 7.99 -17.74
C GLY A 96 3.98 8.96 -17.00
N ARG A 97 3.71 9.09 -15.71
CA ARG A 97 4.49 9.89 -14.77
C ARG A 97 4.75 9.10 -13.50
N LEU A 98 5.91 9.32 -12.94
CA LEU A 98 6.34 8.83 -11.64
C LEU A 98 6.67 10.01 -10.72
N PRO A 99 6.74 9.81 -9.40
CA PRO A 99 7.13 10.83 -8.43
C PRO A 99 8.40 11.58 -8.84
N GLY A 100 8.53 12.83 -8.39
CA GLY A 100 9.64 13.70 -8.79
C GLY A 100 9.52 14.23 -10.22
N GLY A 101 8.36 14.09 -10.88
CA GLY A 101 8.10 14.65 -12.22
C GLY A 101 8.71 13.85 -13.37
N ILE A 102 9.13 12.62 -13.11
CA ILE A 102 9.71 11.72 -14.11
C ILE A 102 8.64 11.34 -15.15
N LYS A 103 8.91 11.60 -16.42
CA LYS A 103 8.00 11.29 -17.53
C LYS A 103 8.53 10.11 -18.32
N ILE A 104 7.75 9.05 -18.42
CA ILE A 104 8.11 7.88 -19.20
C ILE A 104 7.83 8.12 -20.69
N LYS A 105 8.86 7.94 -21.50
CA LYS A 105 8.81 8.10 -22.95
C LYS A 105 9.31 6.83 -23.62
N LYS A 106 8.87 6.59 -24.86
CA LYS A 106 9.51 5.61 -25.71
C LYS A 106 10.98 5.99 -25.89
N ALA A 107 11.87 5.10 -25.50
CA ALA A 107 13.31 5.33 -25.48
C ALA A 107 14.05 4.24 -26.28
N LYS A 108 15.27 4.55 -26.68
CA LYS A 108 16.17 3.58 -27.29
C LYS A 108 17.39 3.39 -26.38
N LEU A 109 17.50 2.22 -25.77
CA LEU A 109 18.54 1.89 -24.80
C LEU A 109 19.55 0.94 -25.47
N ARG A 110 20.78 1.39 -25.65
CA ARG A 110 21.86 0.62 -26.30
C ARG A 110 21.50 -0.02 -27.67
N GLY A 111 20.53 0.58 -28.38
CA GLY A 111 20.07 0.08 -29.67
C GLY A 111 18.67 -0.54 -29.66
N GLU A 112 18.19 -1.02 -28.52
CA GLU A 112 16.89 -1.64 -28.36
C GLU A 112 15.83 -0.65 -27.88
N VAL A 113 14.58 -0.82 -28.34
CA VAL A 113 13.47 0.05 -28.02
C VAL A 113 12.86 -0.37 -26.70
N SER A 114 12.59 0.60 -25.81
CA SER A 114 11.81 0.40 -24.60
C SER A 114 10.52 1.23 -24.67
N GLU A 115 9.37 0.57 -24.51
CA GLU A 115 8.03 1.16 -24.61
C GLU A 115 7.33 1.26 -23.26
N GLY A 116 8.11 1.51 -22.23
CA GLY A 116 7.67 1.65 -20.83
C GLY A 116 8.83 1.45 -19.89
N MET A 117 8.51 1.35 -18.61
CA MET A 117 9.46 1.10 -17.54
C MET A 117 8.84 0.12 -16.56
N ILE A 118 9.54 -0.96 -16.22
CA ILE A 118 9.20 -1.83 -15.10
C ILE A 118 9.74 -1.14 -13.84
N CYS A 119 8.92 -0.96 -12.83
CA CYS A 119 9.23 -0.10 -11.69
C CYS A 119 9.57 -0.91 -10.42
N SER A 120 10.46 -0.35 -9.62
CA SER A 120 10.62 -0.70 -8.21
C SER A 120 9.59 0.04 -7.35
N LEU A 121 9.48 -0.33 -6.07
CA LEU A 121 8.62 0.39 -5.13
C LEU A 121 9.13 1.82 -4.85
N ASP A 122 10.44 2.03 -4.78
CA ASP A 122 11.03 3.37 -4.61
C ASP A 122 10.64 4.31 -5.76
N GLU A 123 10.66 3.81 -6.99
CA GLU A 123 10.36 4.61 -8.19
C GLU A 123 8.89 5.04 -8.25
N ILE A 124 8.01 4.33 -7.58
CA ILE A 124 6.60 4.71 -7.43
C ILE A 124 6.31 5.48 -6.13
N GLY A 125 7.35 5.81 -5.35
CA GLY A 125 7.25 6.74 -4.21
C GLY A 125 7.11 6.07 -2.85
N VAL A 126 7.26 4.74 -2.75
CA VAL A 126 7.35 4.07 -1.43
C VAL A 126 8.68 4.43 -0.77
N PRO A 127 8.70 5.01 0.43
CA PRO A 127 9.94 5.30 1.13
C PRO A 127 10.76 4.03 1.37
N SER A 128 12.08 4.12 1.17
CA SER A 128 13.00 2.96 1.20
C SER A 128 12.94 2.17 2.52
N GLU A 129 12.60 2.82 3.63
CA GLU A 129 12.42 2.16 4.93
C GLU A 129 11.22 1.21 4.98
N TYR A 130 10.24 1.39 4.09
CA TYR A 130 9.05 0.53 3.99
C TYR A 130 9.16 -0.50 2.87
N VAL A 131 10.17 -0.39 2.01
CA VAL A 131 10.40 -1.38 0.95
C VAL A 131 10.88 -2.71 1.57
N PRO A 132 10.19 -3.84 1.34
CA PRO A 132 10.65 -5.13 1.81
C PRO A 132 12.05 -5.46 1.30
N LYS A 133 12.87 -6.09 2.14
CA LYS A 133 14.30 -6.35 1.84
C LYS A 133 14.54 -7.08 0.51
N GLU A 134 13.60 -7.92 0.13
CA GLU A 134 13.66 -8.69 -1.12
C GLU A 134 13.51 -7.83 -2.38
N PHE A 135 12.94 -6.61 -2.25
CA PHE A 135 12.70 -5.68 -3.37
C PHE A 135 13.56 -4.41 -3.29
N GLN A 136 14.47 -4.29 -2.31
CA GLN A 136 15.30 -3.09 -2.14
C GLN A 136 16.27 -2.86 -3.30
N ASP A 137 16.77 -3.93 -3.91
CA ASP A 137 17.77 -3.88 -4.99
C ASP A 137 17.19 -4.27 -6.37
N GLY A 138 15.87 -4.17 -6.57
CA GLY A 138 15.24 -4.62 -7.81
C GLY A 138 13.87 -4.06 -8.06
N ILE A 139 13.21 -4.64 -9.07
CA ILE A 139 11.80 -4.34 -9.38
C ILE A 139 10.88 -5.05 -8.38
N PHE A 140 9.67 -4.51 -8.23
CA PHE A 140 8.62 -5.18 -7.47
C PHE A 140 8.00 -6.31 -8.31
N ILE A 141 7.81 -7.46 -7.69
CA ILE A 141 7.16 -8.65 -8.27
C ILE A 141 6.01 -9.03 -7.35
N PHE A 142 4.80 -9.06 -7.90
CA PHE A 142 3.62 -9.53 -7.17
C PHE A 142 3.76 -11.01 -6.83
N GLN A 143 3.34 -11.39 -5.63
CA GLN A 143 3.38 -12.80 -5.18
C GLN A 143 2.20 -13.60 -5.73
N ASP A 144 1.06 -12.93 -5.93
CA ASP A 144 -0.18 -13.53 -6.42
C ASP A 144 -0.45 -13.14 -7.87
N GLU A 145 -1.33 -13.93 -8.50
CA GLU A 145 -1.84 -13.69 -9.85
C GLU A 145 -2.58 -12.34 -9.91
N GLN A 146 -2.26 -11.54 -10.91
CA GLN A 146 -2.84 -10.23 -11.14
C GLN A 146 -3.48 -10.16 -12.54
N GLU A 147 -4.34 -9.18 -12.78
CA GLU A 147 -4.90 -8.91 -14.10
C GLU A 147 -3.97 -7.96 -14.88
N PRO A 148 -3.34 -8.40 -16.00
CA PRO A 148 -2.52 -7.52 -16.81
C PRO A 148 -3.31 -6.33 -17.36
N GLY A 149 -2.76 -5.12 -17.21
CA GLY A 149 -3.42 -3.88 -17.63
C GLY A 149 -4.29 -3.23 -16.57
N ALA A 150 -4.58 -3.91 -15.45
CA ALA A 150 -5.25 -3.28 -14.31
C ALA A 150 -4.39 -2.14 -13.74
N ASP A 151 -5.03 -1.18 -13.07
CA ASP A 151 -4.33 -0.13 -12.33
C ASP A 151 -3.48 -0.78 -11.22
N ALA A 152 -2.19 -0.46 -11.18
CA ALA A 152 -1.28 -1.04 -10.20
C ALA A 152 -1.34 -0.37 -8.83
N LEU A 153 -1.88 0.86 -8.73
CA LEU A 153 -1.92 1.60 -7.46
C LEU A 153 -2.75 0.89 -6.38
N PRO A 154 -3.99 0.43 -6.67
CA PRO A 154 -4.77 -0.35 -5.70
C PRO A 154 -4.08 -1.66 -5.31
N ALA A 155 -3.39 -2.31 -6.27
CA ALA A 155 -2.73 -3.59 -6.02
C ALA A 155 -1.51 -3.49 -5.07
N VAL A 156 -1.01 -2.27 -4.84
CA VAL A 156 0.07 -1.97 -3.88
C VAL A 156 -0.36 -1.01 -2.78
N TYR A 157 -1.67 -0.79 -2.62
CA TYR A 157 -2.27 0.06 -1.58
C TYR A 157 -1.77 1.52 -1.60
N LEU A 158 -1.43 2.06 -2.77
CA LEU A 158 -0.98 3.45 -2.94
C LEU A 158 -2.09 4.39 -3.44
N ASP A 159 -3.30 3.90 -3.67
CA ASP A 159 -4.46 4.69 -4.08
C ASP A 159 -5.18 5.39 -2.92
N ASP A 160 -4.56 5.42 -1.76
CA ASP A 160 -5.09 6.04 -0.55
C ASP A 160 -4.76 7.52 -0.43
N GLN A 161 -5.60 8.25 0.29
CA GLN A 161 -5.42 9.62 0.70
C GLN A 161 -5.41 9.71 2.23
N VAL A 162 -4.39 10.32 2.79
CA VAL A 162 -4.17 10.36 4.23
C VAL A 162 -4.27 11.78 4.77
N MET A 163 -5.17 11.99 5.73
CA MET A 163 -5.26 13.25 6.48
C MET A 163 -4.29 13.25 7.65
N GLU A 164 -3.60 14.34 7.88
CA GLU A 164 -2.77 14.54 9.06
C GLU A 164 -3.54 15.37 10.09
N PHE A 165 -4.01 14.72 11.17
CA PHE A 165 -4.75 15.38 12.26
C PHE A 165 -3.79 15.98 13.28
N ASP A 166 -3.94 17.28 13.59
CA ASP A 166 -3.38 17.88 14.81
C ASP A 166 -4.39 17.76 15.97
N LEU A 167 -4.12 16.82 16.86
CA LEU A 167 -5.00 16.51 17.97
C LEU A 167 -4.55 17.24 19.23
N THR A 168 -5.39 18.15 19.70
CA THR A 168 -5.18 18.80 21.00
C THR A 168 -5.33 17.79 22.16
N PRO A 169 -4.68 18.03 23.34
CA PRO A 169 -4.69 17.09 24.46
C PRO A 169 -6.06 16.72 25.01
N ASN A 170 -7.07 17.53 24.76
CA ASN A 170 -8.46 17.29 25.17
C ASN A 170 -9.24 16.38 24.19
N ARG A 171 -8.69 16.09 23.00
CA ARG A 171 -9.31 15.24 21.96
C ARG A 171 -8.67 13.85 21.88
N LYS A 172 -8.34 13.28 23.04
CA LYS A 172 -7.82 11.90 23.15
C LYS A 172 -8.79 10.82 22.64
N ASP A 173 -10.08 11.13 22.58
CA ASP A 173 -11.13 10.31 21.98
C ASP A 173 -10.87 10.00 20.50
N ALA A 174 -10.24 10.92 19.78
CA ALA A 174 -9.93 10.79 18.35
C ALA A 174 -8.54 10.17 18.05
N LEU A 175 -7.82 9.68 19.08
CA LEU A 175 -6.48 9.04 18.92
C LEU A 175 -6.55 7.59 18.38
N SER A 176 -7.55 7.27 17.58
CA SER A 176 -7.67 5.97 16.90
C SER A 176 -8.54 6.10 15.66
N MET A 177 -8.47 5.12 14.75
CA MET A 177 -9.34 5.08 13.57
C MET A 177 -10.83 5.02 13.96
N ILE A 178 -11.17 4.25 15.00
CA ILE A 178 -12.53 4.19 15.52
C ILE A 178 -12.96 5.57 16.08
N GLY A 179 -12.08 6.26 16.80
CA GLY A 179 -12.35 7.62 17.29
C GLY A 179 -12.58 8.61 16.14
N ALA A 180 -11.76 8.57 15.11
CA ALA A 180 -11.95 9.36 13.89
C ALA A 180 -13.26 9.00 13.16
N ALA A 181 -13.68 7.73 13.18
CA ALA A 181 -14.95 7.29 12.62
C ALA A 181 -16.15 7.85 13.41
N TYR A 182 -16.08 7.91 14.74
CA TYR A 182 -17.12 8.54 15.56
C TYR A 182 -17.20 10.05 15.32
N GLU A 183 -16.08 10.73 15.14
CA GLU A 183 -16.07 12.15 14.76
C GLU A 183 -16.70 12.34 13.38
N THR A 184 -16.32 11.53 12.40
CA THR A 184 -16.91 11.54 11.06
C THR A 184 -18.42 11.30 11.12
N LYS A 185 -18.87 10.35 11.94
CA LYS A 185 -20.31 10.11 12.18
C LYS A 185 -21.02 11.34 12.73
N ALA A 186 -20.42 12.03 13.69
CA ALA A 186 -21.01 13.22 14.29
C ALA A 186 -21.22 14.35 13.26
N LEU A 187 -20.33 14.46 12.26
CA LEU A 187 -20.34 15.51 11.25
C LEU A 187 -21.15 15.18 9.99
N PHE A 188 -21.18 13.91 9.60
CA PHE A 188 -21.79 13.46 8.34
C PHE A 188 -22.98 12.52 8.53
N GLY A 189 -23.22 12.03 9.75
CA GLY A 189 -24.16 10.94 10.01
C GLY A 189 -23.58 9.57 9.62
N GLY A 190 -24.45 8.58 9.47
CA GLY A 190 -24.04 7.20 9.16
C GLY A 190 -23.91 6.31 10.39
N GLU A 191 -23.40 5.10 10.19
CA GLU A 191 -23.19 4.12 11.24
C GLU A 191 -21.72 3.71 11.30
N VAL A 192 -21.16 3.72 12.52
CA VAL A 192 -19.80 3.18 12.74
C VAL A 192 -19.91 1.68 12.94
N LYS A 193 -19.24 0.95 12.06
CA LYS A 193 -19.07 -0.50 12.14
C LYS A 193 -17.94 -0.82 13.10
N GLN A 194 -18.15 -1.77 13.99
CA GLN A 194 -17.05 -2.33 14.77
C GLN A 194 -16.38 -3.45 13.96
N PRO A 195 -15.06 -3.61 14.08
CA PRO A 195 -14.40 -4.75 13.45
C PRO A 195 -14.96 -6.05 14.03
N ASP A 196 -15.08 -7.05 13.16
CA ASP A 196 -15.40 -8.40 13.62
C ASP A 196 -14.20 -8.94 14.40
N VAL A 197 -14.45 -9.27 15.65
CA VAL A 197 -13.44 -9.80 16.57
C VAL A 197 -13.75 -11.24 16.98
N ASP A 198 -14.70 -11.88 16.31
CA ASP A 198 -15.06 -13.26 16.58
C ASP A 198 -13.94 -14.18 16.11
N PHE A 199 -13.52 -15.06 16.99
CA PHE A 199 -12.54 -16.10 16.69
C PHE A 199 -12.94 -17.37 17.45
N VAL A 200 -12.53 -18.49 16.88
CA VAL A 200 -12.78 -19.80 17.49
C VAL A 200 -11.67 -20.09 18.49
N GLU A 201 -12.03 -20.12 19.78
CA GLU A 201 -11.14 -20.63 20.80
C GLU A 201 -11.06 -22.16 20.67
N VAL A 202 -9.85 -22.69 20.69
CA VAL A 202 -9.63 -24.13 20.78
C VAL A 202 -9.51 -24.53 22.23
N ASP A 203 -10.18 -25.62 22.60
CA ASP A 203 -10.11 -26.19 23.95
C ASP A 203 -8.82 -27.02 24.09
N ASP A 204 -7.70 -26.31 24.05
CA ASP A 204 -6.37 -26.90 24.15
C ASP A 204 -5.62 -26.26 25.32
N ALA A 205 -5.13 -27.11 26.23
CA ALA A 205 -4.44 -26.65 27.42
C ALA A 205 -3.14 -25.91 27.05
N VAL A 206 -2.98 -24.75 27.64
CA VAL A 206 -1.76 -23.96 27.55
C VAL A 206 -1.05 -24.00 28.89
N ASP A 207 0.20 -24.46 28.88
CA ASP A 207 1.03 -24.50 30.09
C ASP A 207 1.66 -23.13 30.38
N VAL A 208 0.76 -22.14 30.60
CA VAL A 208 1.13 -20.78 30.99
C VAL A 208 0.25 -20.35 32.17
N SER A 209 0.85 -19.91 33.25
CA SER A 209 0.17 -19.33 34.38
C SER A 209 0.47 -17.83 34.49
N VAL A 210 -0.54 -17.04 34.83
CA VAL A 210 -0.41 -15.62 35.13
C VAL A 210 -0.54 -15.45 36.65
N VAL A 211 0.49 -14.89 37.28
CA VAL A 211 0.46 -14.50 38.68
C VAL A 211 0.43 -12.98 38.76
N ASN A 212 -0.65 -12.42 39.28
CA ASN A 212 -0.76 -10.98 39.52
C ASN A 212 -0.41 -10.70 40.97
N GLU A 213 0.76 -10.16 41.23
CA GLU A 213 1.27 -9.87 42.58
C GLU A 213 0.74 -8.52 43.13
N ASP A 214 0.25 -7.64 42.26
CA ASP A 214 -0.27 -6.33 42.62
C ASP A 214 -1.58 -6.00 41.87
N SER A 215 -2.66 -6.45 42.43
CA SER A 215 -4.00 -6.24 41.84
C SER A 215 -4.51 -4.79 41.93
N GLU A 216 -3.89 -3.94 42.76
CA GLU A 216 -4.22 -2.51 42.78
C GLU A 216 -3.57 -1.77 41.62
N ALA A 217 -2.30 -2.07 41.32
CA ALA A 217 -1.57 -1.48 40.19
C ALA A 217 -2.00 -2.05 38.84
N VAL A 218 -2.33 -3.34 38.79
CA VAL A 218 -2.79 -4.05 37.59
C VAL A 218 -4.15 -4.71 37.85
N PRO A 219 -5.26 -3.96 37.83
CA PRO A 219 -6.58 -4.50 38.16
C PRO A 219 -7.10 -5.52 37.14
N TYR A 220 -6.56 -5.51 35.92
CA TYR A 220 -6.96 -6.43 34.87
C TYR A 220 -5.78 -6.80 33.99
N TYR A 221 -5.60 -8.09 33.70
CA TYR A 221 -4.62 -8.62 32.76
C TYR A 221 -5.23 -9.78 31.97
N SER A 222 -5.09 -9.77 30.66
CA SER A 222 -5.50 -10.87 29.79
C SER A 222 -4.31 -11.42 29.00
N LEU A 223 -4.27 -12.73 28.84
CA LEU A 223 -3.27 -13.42 28.04
C LEU A 223 -3.98 -14.34 27.05
N ARG A 224 -3.51 -14.34 25.80
CA ARG A 224 -3.90 -15.31 24.78
C ARG A 224 -2.66 -15.92 24.17
N VAL A 225 -2.74 -17.19 23.85
CA VAL A 225 -1.67 -17.92 23.15
C VAL A 225 -2.18 -18.32 21.78
N VAL A 226 -1.44 -17.93 20.77
CA VAL A 226 -1.70 -18.33 19.37
C VAL A 226 -0.72 -19.45 19.05
N LYS A 227 -1.23 -20.61 18.61
CA LYS A 227 -0.43 -21.77 18.23
C LYS A 227 -0.35 -21.90 16.72
N ASP A 228 0.58 -22.72 16.25
CA ASP A 228 0.75 -23.06 14.83
C ASP A 228 0.95 -21.82 13.93
N VAL A 229 1.70 -20.83 14.45
CA VAL A 229 2.02 -19.62 13.73
C VAL A 229 3.09 -19.91 12.69
N GLU A 230 2.77 -19.66 11.43
CA GLU A 230 3.76 -19.66 10.35
C GLU A 230 4.43 -18.28 10.27
N ILE A 231 5.76 -18.28 10.40
CA ILE A 231 6.54 -17.03 10.34
C ILE A 231 6.95 -16.80 8.89
N GLY A 232 6.52 -15.69 8.34
CA GLY A 232 6.85 -15.27 6.98
C GLY A 232 7.04 -13.74 6.87
N PRO A 233 7.36 -13.22 5.68
CA PRO A 233 7.31 -11.79 5.43
C PRO A 233 5.88 -11.28 5.64
N ALA A 234 5.76 -10.00 6.01
CA ALA A 234 4.44 -9.37 6.06
C ALA A 234 3.85 -9.34 4.65
N PRO A 235 2.55 -9.64 4.48
CA PRO A 235 1.88 -9.41 3.21
C PRO A 235 1.91 -7.90 2.88
N ILE A 236 1.98 -7.60 1.59
CA ILE A 236 1.89 -6.23 1.08
C ILE A 236 0.43 -5.89 0.92
#